data_44fb6dd38fa0d328c63704de51f4d27f
#
_entry.id   44fb6dd38fa0d328c63704de51f4d27f
#
_cell.length_a   1.000
_cell.length_b   1.000
_cell.length_c   1.000
_cell.angle_alpha   90.00
_cell.angle_beta   90.00
_cell.angle_gamma   90.00
#
_symmetry.space_group_name_H-M   'P 1'
#
loop_
_entity.id
_entity.type
_entity.pdbx_description
1 polymer ?
#
loop_
_entity_poly.entity_id
_entity_poly.type
_entity_poly.pdbx_seq_one_letter_code
_entity_poly.pdbx_strand_id
1 'polypeptide(L)'
;MGWERLRSVRFTWLLPMVGVAVWVAVIAVPAVQTCRMLRAIGAQGRNATVRVGLFEGTILPENFWPFAVNEAVVTHSHALTAMQLPGALVEMPLTVALTNPSLWYPKRLDEWTWSLLETPLYCLPAWWLVGLGLEGLLGRRWVRWPSLLLGSVAWATFVFMLGEYLLGWMLSGRAVEGWVVAGFGLWIVLFAVLPAAWVRRVLRGRRELRS
;
A
#
# COMPACT_ATOMS: atom_id res chain seq x y z
N MET A 1 0.85 -33.09 6.18
CA MET A 1 1.55 -32.23 7.19
C MET A 1 1.36 -30.71 6.99
N GLY A 2 0.87 -30.18 5.85
CA GLY A 2 0.77 -28.73 5.57
C GLY A 2 -0.43 -28.00 6.18
N TRP A 3 -1.60 -28.63 6.22
CA TRP A 3 -2.85 -27.95 6.58
C TRP A 3 -3.00 -27.64 8.08
N GLU A 4 -2.40 -28.43 8.96
CA GLU A 4 -2.47 -28.16 10.40
C GLU A 4 -1.60 -26.98 10.83
N ARG A 5 -0.44 -26.80 10.19
CA ARG A 5 0.42 -25.61 10.44
C ARG A 5 -0.24 -24.31 9.97
N LEU A 6 -0.95 -24.35 8.85
CA LEU A 6 -1.72 -23.19 8.41
C LEU A 6 -2.84 -22.82 9.41
N ARG A 7 -3.35 -23.79 10.18
CA ARG A 7 -4.36 -23.54 11.21
C ARG A 7 -3.86 -22.73 12.41
N SER A 8 -2.57 -22.70 12.70
CA SER A 8 -1.99 -21.93 13.83
C SER A 8 -1.65 -20.48 13.46
N VAL A 9 -1.55 -20.15 12.17
CA VAL A 9 -1.17 -18.83 11.70
C VAL A 9 -2.32 -17.83 11.85
N ARG A 10 -2.09 -16.72 12.54
CA ARG A 10 -3.04 -15.61 12.66
C ARG A 10 -2.80 -14.61 11.52
N PHE A 11 -3.64 -14.69 10.50
CA PHE A 11 -3.54 -13.81 9.33
C PHE A 11 -3.75 -12.34 9.66
N THR A 12 -4.51 -12.03 10.71
CA THR A 12 -4.71 -10.67 11.24
C THR A 12 -3.42 -9.98 11.66
N TRP A 13 -2.38 -10.73 12.02
CA TRP A 13 -1.07 -10.18 12.37
C TRP A 13 -0.04 -10.42 11.28
N LEU A 14 -0.13 -11.58 10.61
CA LEU A 14 0.84 -11.95 9.58
C LEU A 14 0.80 -10.97 8.40
N LEU A 15 -0.39 -10.64 7.89
CA LEU A 15 -0.49 -9.79 6.69
C LEU A 15 0.02 -8.36 6.91
N PRO A 16 -0.32 -7.65 8.01
CA PRO A 16 0.30 -6.37 8.31
C PRO A 16 1.82 -6.45 8.42
N MET A 17 2.35 -7.48 9.09
CA MET A 17 3.80 -7.67 9.21
C MET A 17 4.46 -7.93 7.86
N VAL A 18 3.86 -8.77 7.02
CA VAL A 18 4.36 -9.04 5.66
C VAL A 18 4.30 -7.76 4.81
N GLY A 19 3.21 -7.00 4.89
CA GLY A 19 3.09 -5.72 4.17
C GLY A 19 4.22 -4.74 4.54
N VAL A 20 4.50 -4.58 5.83
CA VAL A 20 5.62 -3.75 6.31
C VAL A 20 6.97 -4.33 5.87
N ALA A 21 7.17 -5.65 6.00
CA ALA A 21 8.43 -6.30 5.63
C ALA A 21 8.73 -6.15 4.12
N VAL A 22 7.72 -6.32 3.28
CA VAL A 22 7.84 -6.10 1.82
C VAL A 22 8.20 -4.65 1.53
N TRP A 23 7.54 -3.69 2.19
CA TRP A 23 7.85 -2.28 2.02
C TRP A 23 9.29 -1.97 2.43
N VAL A 24 9.72 -2.45 3.60
CA VAL A 24 11.11 -2.28 4.07
C VAL A 24 12.09 -2.89 3.07
N ALA A 25 11.82 -4.09 2.55
CA ALA A 25 12.70 -4.75 1.60
C ALA A 25 12.79 -3.98 0.27
N VAL A 26 11.67 -3.46 -0.23
CA VAL A 26 11.58 -2.81 -1.54
C VAL A 26 12.10 -1.36 -1.51
N ILE A 27 11.98 -0.66 -0.38
CA ILE A 27 12.41 0.74 -0.26
C ILE A 27 13.68 0.87 0.56
N ALA A 28 13.69 0.37 1.79
CA ALA A 28 14.79 0.64 2.72
C ALA A 28 16.10 -0.02 2.25
N VAL A 29 16.02 -1.25 1.73
CA VAL A 29 17.24 -1.94 1.27
C VAL A 29 17.88 -1.25 0.07
N PRO A 30 17.18 -0.94 -1.04
CA PRO A 30 17.75 -0.17 -2.14
C PRO A 30 18.23 1.22 -1.71
N ALA A 31 17.46 1.93 -0.87
CA ALA A 31 17.86 3.26 -0.39
C ALA A 31 19.18 3.21 0.39
N VAL A 32 19.34 2.22 1.28
CA VAL A 32 20.62 2.02 2.02
C VAL A 32 21.75 1.70 1.07
N GLN A 33 21.54 0.87 0.06
CA GLN A 33 22.57 0.53 -0.93
C GLN A 33 22.99 1.76 -1.74
N THR A 34 22.02 2.51 -2.26
CA THR A 34 22.29 3.76 -3.00
C THR A 34 23.02 4.79 -2.14
N CYS A 35 22.57 4.98 -0.89
CA CYS A 35 23.22 5.90 0.03
C CYS A 35 24.69 5.50 0.35
N ARG A 36 24.95 4.20 0.51
CA ARG A 36 26.32 3.69 0.69
C ARG A 36 27.19 3.95 -0.53
N MET A 37 26.65 3.72 -1.71
CA MET A 37 27.34 3.99 -2.99
C MET A 37 27.69 5.48 -3.13
N LEU A 38 26.75 6.38 -2.86
CA LEU A 38 26.96 7.83 -2.91
C LEU A 38 28.04 8.28 -1.91
N ARG A 39 28.03 7.73 -0.69
CA ARG A 39 29.06 8.01 0.32
C ARG A 39 30.44 7.52 -0.12
N ALA A 40 30.52 6.36 -0.75
CA ALA A 40 31.80 5.83 -1.26
C ALA A 40 32.38 6.73 -2.38
N ILE A 41 31.53 7.25 -3.27
CA ILE A 41 31.92 8.20 -4.32
C ILE A 41 32.42 9.51 -3.69
N GLY A 42 31.68 10.05 -2.71
CA GLY A 42 32.06 11.28 -2.00
C GLY A 42 33.39 11.13 -1.23
N ALA A 43 33.64 9.96 -0.62
CA ALA A 43 34.90 9.67 0.09
C ALA A 43 36.13 9.62 -0.83
N GLN A 44 35.94 9.39 -2.14
CA GLN A 44 36.99 9.43 -3.14
C GLN A 44 37.30 10.86 -3.64
N GLY A 45 36.72 11.89 -3.00
CA GLY A 45 36.89 13.28 -3.42
C GLY A 45 36.19 13.62 -4.75
N ARG A 46 35.34 12.72 -5.24
CA ARG A 46 34.52 12.95 -6.45
C ARG A 46 33.17 13.52 -6.06
N ASN A 47 32.72 14.53 -6.77
CA ASN A 47 31.36 15.00 -6.63
C ASN A 47 30.41 13.90 -7.10
N ALA A 48 29.43 13.54 -6.27
CA ALA A 48 28.37 12.61 -6.65
C ALA A 48 27.45 13.33 -7.64
N THR A 49 27.81 13.29 -8.93
CA THR A 49 26.99 13.83 -9.99
C THR A 49 26.00 12.75 -10.42
N VAL A 50 24.72 13.03 -10.31
CA VAL A 50 23.65 12.10 -10.66
C VAL A 50 22.84 12.73 -11.78
N ARG A 51 22.51 11.92 -12.77
CA ARG A 51 21.65 12.31 -13.88
C ARG A 51 20.24 11.79 -13.64
N VAL A 52 19.28 12.69 -13.42
CA VAL A 52 17.86 12.35 -13.27
C VAL A 52 17.11 12.92 -14.48
N GLY A 53 16.78 12.06 -15.42
CA GLY A 53 16.16 12.48 -16.68
C GLY A 53 17.08 13.41 -17.49
N LEU A 54 16.63 14.64 -17.75
CA LEU A 54 17.40 15.68 -18.45
C LEU A 54 18.25 16.55 -17.52
N PHE A 55 18.12 16.37 -16.21
CA PHE A 55 18.86 17.18 -15.24
C PHE A 55 20.10 16.42 -14.75
N GLU A 56 21.24 17.09 -14.83
CA GLU A 56 22.51 16.63 -14.25
C GLU A 56 22.84 17.56 -13.09
N GLY A 57 22.99 17.02 -11.90
CA GLY A 57 23.23 17.79 -10.69
C GLY A 57 24.15 17.09 -9.71
N THR A 58 24.88 17.90 -8.93
CA THR A 58 25.72 17.41 -7.84
C THR A 58 24.87 17.26 -6.58
N ILE A 59 24.86 16.06 -5.99
CA ILE A 59 24.16 15.80 -4.74
C ILE A 59 25.12 16.03 -3.58
N LEU A 60 24.73 16.91 -2.67
CA LEU A 60 25.48 17.16 -1.44
C LEU A 60 25.32 16.01 -0.44
N PRO A 61 26.31 15.74 0.43
CA PRO A 61 26.28 14.62 1.37
C PRO A 61 25.05 14.58 2.29
N GLU A 62 24.53 15.73 2.69
CA GLU A 62 23.31 15.87 3.49
C GLU A 62 22.06 15.37 2.76
N ASN A 63 22.08 15.39 1.43
CA ASN A 63 20.96 14.99 0.58
C ASN A 63 21.06 13.54 0.08
N PHE A 64 22.07 12.77 0.46
CA PHE A 64 22.26 11.40 0.00
C PHE A 64 21.10 10.48 0.41
N TRP A 65 20.62 10.60 1.64
CA TRP A 65 19.53 9.77 2.12
C TRP A 65 18.17 10.13 1.47
N PRO A 66 17.74 11.39 1.48
CA PRO A 66 16.51 11.79 0.77
C PRO A 66 16.52 11.39 -0.70
N PHE A 67 17.62 11.60 -1.39
CA PHE A 67 17.80 11.18 -2.78
C PHE A 67 17.65 9.67 -2.95
N ALA A 68 18.34 8.87 -2.15
CA ALA A 68 18.35 7.42 -2.23
C ALA A 68 16.95 6.82 -1.99
N VAL A 69 16.19 7.38 -1.05
CA VAL A 69 14.80 6.97 -0.81
C VAL A 69 13.90 7.34 -1.99
N ASN A 70 14.04 8.55 -2.50
CA ASN A 70 13.26 9.00 -3.65
C ASN A 70 13.52 8.14 -4.89
N GLU A 71 14.79 7.80 -5.17
CA GLU A 71 15.19 6.90 -6.26
C GLU A 71 14.55 5.52 -6.11
N ALA A 72 14.62 4.92 -4.90
CA ALA A 72 14.02 3.64 -4.61
C ALA A 72 12.49 3.64 -4.81
N VAL A 73 11.83 4.72 -4.40
CA VAL A 73 10.38 4.90 -4.59
C VAL A 73 10.04 5.05 -6.07
N VAL A 74 10.74 5.89 -6.81
CA VAL A 74 10.48 6.12 -8.24
C VAL A 74 10.66 4.81 -9.02
N THR A 75 11.72 4.05 -8.71
CA THR A 75 12.01 2.78 -9.39
C THR A 75 10.93 1.71 -9.13
N HIS A 76 10.34 1.70 -7.94
CA HIS A 76 9.36 0.68 -7.53
C HIS A 76 7.94 1.26 -7.35
N SER A 77 7.71 2.49 -7.81
CA SER A 77 6.48 3.26 -7.54
C SER A 77 5.19 2.51 -7.89
N HIS A 78 5.14 1.85 -9.05
CA HIS A 78 3.93 1.19 -9.52
C HIS A 78 3.47 0.06 -8.59
N ALA A 79 4.39 -0.86 -8.25
CA ALA A 79 4.07 -1.99 -7.37
C ALA A 79 3.74 -1.53 -5.94
N LEU A 80 4.51 -0.58 -5.42
CA LEU A 80 4.31 -0.04 -4.08
C LEU A 80 3.01 0.74 -3.98
N THR A 81 2.72 1.61 -4.95
CA THR A 81 1.48 2.39 -4.98
C THR A 81 0.28 1.44 -5.07
N ALA A 82 0.36 0.40 -5.90
CA ALA A 82 -0.69 -0.61 -5.98
C ALA A 82 -0.92 -1.33 -4.63
N MET A 83 0.15 -1.69 -3.91
CA MET A 83 0.05 -2.34 -2.60
C MET A 83 -0.40 -1.39 -1.48
N GLN A 84 -0.13 -0.10 -1.61
CA GLN A 84 -0.37 0.91 -0.59
C GLN A 84 -1.58 1.81 -0.90
N LEU A 85 -2.34 1.51 -1.95
CA LEU A 85 -3.55 2.26 -2.31
C LEU A 85 -4.47 2.57 -1.12
N PRO A 86 -4.78 1.63 -0.19
CA PRO A 86 -5.61 1.94 0.97
C PRO A 86 -4.97 2.96 1.90
N GLY A 87 -3.64 2.94 2.06
CA GLY A 87 -2.91 3.92 2.87
C GLY A 87 -2.99 5.31 2.25
N ALA A 88 -2.75 5.43 0.96
CA ALA A 88 -2.85 6.69 0.25
C ALA A 88 -4.26 7.30 0.33
N LEU A 89 -5.32 6.47 0.30
CA LEU A 89 -6.69 6.93 0.46
C LEU A 89 -7.01 7.44 1.88
N VAL A 90 -6.33 6.92 2.90
CA VAL A 90 -6.46 7.39 4.29
C VAL A 90 -5.59 8.63 4.52
N GLU A 91 -4.39 8.62 3.99
CA GLU A 91 -3.42 9.73 4.10
C GLU A 91 -3.94 11.01 3.44
N MET A 92 -4.51 10.89 2.24
CA MET A 92 -5.00 12.05 1.49
C MET A 92 -5.99 12.94 2.26
N PRO A 93 -7.11 12.43 2.81
CA PRO A 93 -8.03 13.26 3.58
C PRO A 93 -7.43 13.74 4.91
N LEU A 94 -6.54 12.97 5.55
CA LEU A 94 -5.85 13.41 6.76
C LEU A 94 -4.90 14.57 6.46
N THR A 95 -4.13 14.47 5.39
CA THR A 95 -3.25 15.55 4.94
C THR A 95 -4.05 16.80 4.59
N VAL A 96 -5.18 16.65 3.89
CA VAL A 96 -6.10 17.77 3.58
C VAL A 96 -6.69 18.40 4.83
N ALA A 97 -7.07 17.59 5.82
CA ALA A 97 -7.69 18.09 7.05
C ALA A 97 -6.68 18.76 8.01
N LEU A 98 -5.42 18.30 7.99
CA LEU A 98 -4.39 18.74 8.92
C LEU A 98 -3.47 19.83 8.34
N THR A 99 -3.39 19.96 7.02
CA THR A 99 -2.53 20.92 6.35
C THR A 99 -3.34 21.96 5.58
N ASN A 100 -2.91 23.23 5.70
CA ASN A 100 -3.47 24.33 4.92
C ASN A 100 -3.28 24.02 3.42
N PRO A 101 -4.32 24.17 2.57
CA PRO A 101 -4.23 23.84 1.12
C PRO A 101 -3.11 24.57 0.36
N SER A 102 -2.57 25.65 0.91
CA SER A 102 -1.37 26.32 0.36
C SER A 102 -0.07 25.51 0.50
N LEU A 103 -0.08 24.43 1.26
CA LEU A 103 1.08 23.56 1.53
C LEU A 103 1.09 22.28 0.67
N TRP A 104 0.16 22.13 -0.26
CA TRP A 104 0.05 20.96 -1.15
C TRP A 104 1.26 20.70 -2.06
N TYR A 105 2.14 21.68 -2.19
CA TYR A 105 3.44 21.49 -2.80
C TYR A 105 4.49 21.34 -1.69
N PRO A 106 4.97 20.12 -1.42
CA PRO A 106 6.08 19.97 -0.50
C PRO A 106 7.25 20.80 -1.05
N LYS A 107 7.60 21.82 -0.31
CA LYS A 107 8.70 22.74 -0.69
C LYS A 107 10.08 22.09 -0.50
N ARG A 108 10.12 20.89 0.14
CA ARG A 108 11.35 20.17 0.46
C ARG A 108 11.18 18.67 0.18
N LEU A 109 12.22 18.06 -0.35
CA LEU A 109 12.33 16.61 -0.57
C LEU A 109 12.04 15.80 0.72
N ASP A 110 12.39 16.37 1.87
CA ASP A 110 12.20 15.76 3.19
C ASP A 110 10.73 15.46 3.52
N GLU A 111 9.79 16.34 3.13
CA GLU A 111 8.35 16.16 3.39
C GLU A 111 7.78 15.01 2.56
N TRP A 112 8.20 14.86 1.32
CA TRP A 112 7.85 13.71 0.47
C TRP A 112 8.41 12.40 1.02
N THR A 113 9.64 12.44 1.49
CA THR A 113 10.29 11.26 2.05
C THR A 113 9.59 10.77 3.32
N TRP A 114 9.15 11.68 4.18
CA TRP A 114 8.41 11.34 5.40
C TRP A 114 7.04 10.77 5.09
N SER A 115 6.26 11.38 4.20
CA SER A 115 4.96 10.87 3.80
C SER A 115 5.07 9.43 3.26
N LEU A 116 6.06 9.16 2.42
CA LEU A 116 6.30 7.81 1.89
C LEU A 116 6.69 6.79 2.97
N LEU A 117 7.37 7.21 4.04
CA LEU A 117 7.69 6.35 5.17
C LEU A 117 6.48 6.02 6.04
N GLU A 118 5.50 6.91 6.09
CA GLU A 118 4.28 6.76 6.89
C GLU A 118 3.18 5.95 6.19
N THR A 119 3.14 5.97 4.86
CA THR A 119 2.09 5.28 4.07
C THR A 119 1.86 3.81 4.47
N PRO A 120 2.89 2.98 4.77
CA PRO A 120 2.67 1.62 5.24
C PRO A 120 1.87 1.54 6.53
N LEU A 121 2.01 2.50 7.43
CA LEU A 121 1.28 2.54 8.70
C LEU A 121 -0.22 2.74 8.45
N TYR A 122 -0.57 3.58 7.48
CA TYR A 122 -1.96 3.79 7.08
C TYR A 122 -2.58 2.57 6.37
N CYS A 123 -1.75 1.68 5.83
CA CYS A 123 -2.20 0.41 5.23
C CYS A 123 -2.46 -0.70 6.25
N LEU A 124 -1.93 -0.59 7.48
CA LEU A 124 -2.07 -1.64 8.50
C LEU A 124 -3.52 -2.03 8.77
N PRO A 125 -4.48 -1.09 8.94
CA PRO A 125 -5.89 -1.43 9.15
C PRO A 125 -6.48 -2.23 7.98
N ALA A 126 -6.10 -1.90 6.74
CA ALA A 126 -6.57 -2.60 5.54
C ALA A 126 -6.07 -4.05 5.52
N TRP A 127 -4.78 -4.26 5.74
CA TRP A 127 -4.20 -5.60 5.84
C TRP A 127 -4.78 -6.42 7.00
N TRP A 128 -5.05 -5.76 8.12
CA TRP A 128 -5.71 -6.40 9.26
C TRP A 128 -7.13 -6.84 8.92
N LEU A 129 -7.93 -6.03 8.22
CA LEU A 129 -9.27 -6.38 7.76
C LEU A 129 -9.24 -7.58 6.80
N VAL A 130 -8.31 -7.60 5.84
CA VAL A 130 -8.11 -8.74 4.94
C VAL A 130 -7.78 -10.00 5.73
N GLY A 131 -6.89 -9.90 6.71
CA GLY A 131 -6.54 -11.00 7.61
C GLY A 131 -7.74 -11.55 8.38
N LEU A 132 -8.59 -10.66 8.91
CA LEU A 132 -9.86 -11.06 9.56
C LEU A 132 -10.79 -11.80 8.61
N GLY A 133 -10.91 -11.32 7.37
CA GLY A 133 -11.72 -11.97 6.34
C GLY A 133 -11.23 -13.37 6.03
N LEU A 134 -9.91 -13.54 5.86
CA LEU A 134 -9.30 -14.86 5.62
C LEU A 134 -9.51 -15.82 6.81
N GLU A 135 -9.32 -15.35 8.05
CA GLU A 135 -9.61 -16.15 9.23
C GLU A 135 -11.10 -16.55 9.30
N GLY A 136 -11.99 -15.63 8.90
CA GLY A 136 -13.43 -15.90 8.80
C GLY A 136 -13.76 -16.92 7.72
N LEU A 137 -13.16 -16.84 6.52
CA LEU A 137 -13.33 -17.84 5.46
C LEU A 137 -12.84 -19.21 5.87
N LEU A 138 -11.74 -19.28 6.62
CA LEU A 138 -11.23 -20.54 7.16
C LEU A 138 -12.05 -21.09 8.34
N GLY A 139 -13.08 -20.36 8.78
CA GLY A 139 -13.95 -20.76 9.89
C GLY A 139 -13.30 -20.65 11.27
N ARG A 140 -12.22 -19.90 11.40
CA ARG A 140 -11.42 -19.79 12.63
C ARG A 140 -11.91 -18.70 13.57
N ARG A 141 -12.46 -17.62 13.00
CA ARG A 141 -12.89 -16.45 13.74
C ARG A 141 -14.22 -15.95 13.24
N TRP A 142 -15.00 -15.44 14.18
CA TRP A 142 -16.22 -14.75 13.83
C TRP A 142 -15.89 -13.34 13.33
N VAL A 143 -16.31 -13.01 12.12
CA VAL A 143 -16.28 -11.63 11.61
C VAL A 143 -17.38 -10.86 12.32
N ARG A 144 -16.99 -9.91 13.16
CA ARG A 144 -17.94 -9.06 13.89
C ARG A 144 -18.57 -8.06 12.93
N TRP A 145 -19.81 -7.66 13.22
CA TRP A 145 -20.56 -6.71 12.41
C TRP A 145 -19.78 -5.43 12.05
N PRO A 146 -19.08 -4.74 12.99
CA PRO A 146 -18.33 -3.53 12.64
C PRO A 146 -17.23 -3.79 11.59
N SER A 147 -16.51 -4.91 11.70
CA SER A 147 -15.47 -5.26 10.73
C SER A 147 -16.05 -5.59 9.35
N LEU A 148 -17.23 -6.25 9.33
CA LEU A 148 -17.95 -6.53 8.09
C LEU A 148 -18.39 -5.22 7.43
N LEU A 149 -18.98 -4.30 8.18
CA LEU A 149 -19.42 -2.99 7.69
C LEU A 149 -18.22 -2.22 7.12
N LEU A 150 -17.13 -2.11 7.89
CA LEU A 150 -15.93 -1.38 7.48
C LEU A 150 -15.32 -1.97 6.20
N GLY A 151 -15.20 -3.30 6.14
CA GLY A 151 -14.68 -3.98 4.96
C GLY A 151 -15.58 -3.86 3.74
N SER A 152 -16.91 -3.86 3.94
CA SER A 152 -17.86 -3.67 2.83
C SER A 152 -17.84 -2.23 2.31
N VAL A 153 -17.71 -1.25 3.19
CA VAL A 153 -17.54 0.16 2.81
C VAL A 153 -16.23 0.33 2.04
N ALA A 154 -15.11 -0.21 2.55
CA ALA A 154 -13.83 -0.17 1.85
C ALA A 154 -13.94 -0.83 0.47
N TRP A 155 -14.55 -2.00 0.38
CA TRP A 155 -14.78 -2.69 -0.89
C TRP A 155 -15.58 -1.84 -1.89
N ALA A 156 -16.71 -1.28 -1.44
CA ALA A 156 -17.54 -0.42 -2.28
C ALA A 156 -16.80 0.84 -2.74
N THR A 157 -16.00 1.45 -1.86
CA THR A 157 -15.16 2.61 -2.20
C THR A 157 -14.16 2.27 -3.31
N PHE A 158 -13.48 1.11 -3.21
CA PHE A 158 -12.52 0.71 -4.24
C PHE A 158 -13.19 0.38 -5.58
N VAL A 159 -14.38 -0.25 -5.55
CA VAL A 159 -15.18 -0.49 -6.77
C VAL A 159 -15.60 0.84 -7.41
N PHE A 160 -16.08 1.77 -6.60
CA PHE A 160 -16.48 3.10 -7.07
C PHE A 160 -15.31 3.87 -7.68
N MET A 161 -14.16 3.92 -6.98
CA MET A 161 -12.97 4.62 -7.47
C MET A 161 -12.40 4.02 -8.75
N LEU A 162 -12.45 2.69 -8.89
CA LEU A 162 -12.07 2.04 -10.16
C LEU A 162 -13.04 2.46 -11.28
N GLY A 163 -14.34 2.50 -10.98
CA GLY A 163 -15.36 2.95 -11.92
C GLY A 163 -15.13 4.40 -12.39
N GLU A 164 -14.90 5.30 -11.45
CA GLU A 164 -14.59 6.71 -11.74
C GLU A 164 -13.28 6.85 -12.54
N TYR A 165 -12.25 6.09 -12.19
CA TYR A 165 -10.99 6.10 -12.93
C TYR A 165 -11.19 5.65 -14.38
N LEU A 166 -11.92 4.55 -14.61
CA LEU A 166 -12.17 4.03 -15.95
C LEU A 166 -13.08 4.98 -16.75
N LEU A 167 -14.09 5.56 -16.12
CA LEU A 167 -14.99 6.53 -16.77
C LEU A 167 -14.22 7.79 -17.16
N GLY A 168 -13.43 8.34 -16.26
CA GLY A 168 -12.59 9.51 -16.53
C GLY A 168 -11.60 9.27 -17.66
N TRP A 169 -11.05 8.06 -17.73
CA TRP A 169 -10.19 7.64 -18.83
C TRP A 169 -10.95 7.59 -20.17
N MET A 170 -12.13 6.95 -20.20
CA MET A 170 -12.95 6.86 -21.42
C MET A 170 -13.31 8.25 -21.96
N LEU A 171 -13.59 9.22 -21.06
CA LEU A 171 -13.95 10.59 -21.44
C LEU A 171 -12.76 11.43 -21.88
N SER A 172 -11.57 11.18 -21.34
CA SER A 172 -10.37 11.98 -21.61
C SER A 172 -9.52 11.48 -22.79
N GLY A 173 -9.77 10.27 -23.27
CA GLY A 173 -8.98 9.62 -24.33
C GLY A 173 -7.51 9.34 -23.95
N ARG A 174 -7.17 9.39 -22.65
CA ARG A 174 -5.82 9.08 -22.17
C ARG A 174 -5.60 7.57 -22.09
N ALA A 175 -4.34 7.14 -22.12
CA ALA A 175 -4.00 5.72 -21.96
C ALA A 175 -4.24 5.24 -20.52
N VAL A 176 -4.93 4.11 -20.34
CA VAL A 176 -5.10 3.48 -19.02
C VAL A 176 -3.76 3.00 -18.49
N GLU A 177 -3.42 3.41 -17.30
CA GLU A 177 -2.27 2.86 -16.60
C GLU A 177 -2.64 1.50 -15.98
N GLY A 178 -2.17 0.44 -16.60
CA GLY A 178 -2.52 -0.94 -16.21
C GLY A 178 -2.20 -1.28 -14.76
N TRP A 179 -1.16 -0.66 -14.17
CA TRP A 179 -0.79 -0.86 -12.78
C TRP A 179 -1.82 -0.25 -11.80
N VAL A 180 -2.49 0.85 -12.17
CA VAL A 180 -3.56 1.46 -11.36
C VAL A 180 -4.77 0.51 -11.32
N VAL A 181 -5.18 0.02 -12.48
CA VAL A 181 -6.28 -0.95 -12.59
C VAL A 181 -5.97 -2.23 -11.82
N ALA A 182 -4.74 -2.74 -11.95
CA ALA A 182 -4.29 -3.92 -11.21
C ALA A 182 -4.30 -3.68 -9.69
N GLY A 183 -3.88 -2.50 -9.23
CA GLY A 183 -3.92 -2.13 -7.82
C GLY A 183 -5.33 -2.07 -7.26
N PHE A 184 -6.24 -1.36 -7.92
CA PHE A 184 -7.66 -1.34 -7.52
C PHE A 184 -8.28 -2.73 -7.57
N GLY A 185 -8.05 -3.50 -8.63
CA GLY A 185 -8.54 -4.87 -8.78
C GLY A 185 -8.07 -5.78 -7.65
N LEU A 186 -6.78 -5.71 -7.30
CA LEU A 186 -6.21 -6.44 -6.17
C LEU A 186 -6.98 -6.13 -4.86
N TRP A 187 -7.17 -4.86 -4.53
CA TRP A 187 -7.83 -4.47 -3.29
C TRP A 187 -9.33 -4.78 -3.28
N ILE A 188 -10.01 -4.70 -4.42
CA ILE A 188 -11.40 -5.16 -4.55
C ILE A 188 -11.50 -6.65 -4.22
N VAL A 189 -10.61 -7.48 -4.74
CA VAL A 189 -10.56 -8.92 -4.44
C VAL A 189 -10.24 -9.18 -2.97
N LEU A 190 -9.25 -8.47 -2.41
CA LEU A 190 -8.84 -8.63 -1.02
C LEU A 190 -9.94 -8.21 -0.04
N PHE A 191 -10.63 -7.11 -0.26
CA PHE A 191 -11.73 -6.69 0.61
C PHE A 191 -12.99 -7.54 0.44
N ALA A 192 -13.22 -8.16 -0.73
CA ALA A 192 -14.33 -9.10 -0.96
C ALA A 192 -14.26 -10.33 -0.05
N VAL A 193 -13.10 -10.65 0.51
CA VAL A 193 -12.91 -11.78 1.43
C VAL A 193 -13.80 -11.67 2.68
N LEU A 194 -14.04 -10.45 3.20
CA LEU A 194 -14.88 -10.22 4.38
C LEU A 194 -16.35 -10.55 4.14
N PRO A 195 -17.04 -9.96 3.15
CA PRO A 195 -18.41 -10.32 2.84
C PRO A 195 -18.54 -11.78 2.41
N ALA A 196 -17.57 -12.34 1.69
CA ALA A 196 -17.56 -13.76 1.33
C ALA A 196 -17.50 -14.68 2.56
N ALA A 197 -16.69 -14.34 3.56
CA ALA A 197 -16.62 -15.07 4.82
C ALA A 197 -17.98 -15.07 5.55
N TRP A 198 -18.65 -13.94 5.56
CA TRP A 198 -19.97 -13.80 6.16
C TRP A 198 -21.04 -14.62 5.42
N VAL A 199 -21.11 -14.49 4.09
CA VAL A 199 -22.07 -15.26 3.25
C VAL A 199 -21.87 -16.77 3.45
N ARG A 200 -20.63 -17.25 3.38
CA ARG A 200 -20.31 -18.67 3.61
C ARG A 200 -20.85 -19.17 4.95
N ARG A 201 -20.78 -18.36 5.98
CA ARG A 201 -21.26 -18.71 7.29
C ARG A 201 -22.79 -18.77 7.37
N VAL A 202 -23.47 -17.75 6.84
CA VAL A 202 -24.96 -17.73 6.78
C VAL A 202 -25.48 -18.97 6.05
N LEU A 203 -24.84 -19.35 4.95
CA LEU A 203 -25.21 -20.52 4.18
C LEU A 203 -25.00 -21.83 4.96
N ARG A 204 -23.93 -21.93 5.76
CA ARG A 204 -23.68 -23.10 6.62
C ARG A 204 -24.73 -23.21 7.72
N GLY A 205 -25.00 -22.14 8.46
CA GLY A 205 -26.01 -22.16 9.51
C GLY A 205 -27.40 -22.54 9.00
N ARG A 206 -27.78 -22.13 7.78
CA ARG A 206 -29.04 -22.54 7.15
C ARG A 206 -29.09 -24.04 6.80
N ARG A 207 -27.95 -24.67 6.51
CA ARG A 207 -27.91 -26.11 6.21
C ARG A 207 -28.06 -26.94 7.50
N GLU A 208 -27.45 -26.51 8.59
CA GLU A 208 -27.55 -27.18 9.90
C GLU A 208 -28.99 -27.11 10.47
N LEU A 209 -29.77 -26.09 10.13
CA LEU A 209 -31.18 -25.99 10.52
C LEU A 209 -32.14 -26.85 9.67
N ARG A 210 -31.69 -27.40 8.57
CA ARG A 210 -32.51 -28.25 7.67
C ARG A 210 -32.19 -29.75 7.78
N SER A 211 -31.10 -30.11 8.48
CA SER A 211 -30.74 -31.48 8.79
C SER A 211 -31.29 -31.89 10.15
#